data_2f72f53939d4290e774241e218685338
#
_entry.id   2f72f53939d4290e774241e218685338
#
_cell.length_a   1.000
_cell.length_b   1.000
_cell.length_c   1.000
_cell.angle_alpha   90.00
_cell.angle_beta   90.00
_cell.angle_gamma   90.00
#
_symmetry.space_group_name_H-M   'P 1'
#
loop_
_entity.id
_entity.type
_entity.pdbx_description
1 polymer ?
#
loop_
_entity_poly.entity_id
_entity_poly.type
_entity_poly.pdbx_seq_one_letter_code
_entity_poly.pdbx_strand_id
1 'polypeptide(L)'
;MTEAQKKYDAAVDRLNIAQNDFAKLEDVKDDYINNRKTEDESKRYYVQVNDTKREMDRSLDDSDRKKKRLQETEKELKLACEKAEERKIYLESVQKTADEETKKRAKELKIKWTAFFFKYSFDDEVFESAVSIFSREELRYIEETLKEAHDSASMLAVGDNNVIRAYTGGKYTAVITYEDRHIISIQSM
;
A
#
# COMPACT_ATOMS: atom_id res chain seq x y z
N MET A 1 10.84 -2.18 15.69
CA MET A 1 10.70 -1.53 17.02
C MET A 1 10.42 -0.06 16.78
N THR A 2 9.29 0.45 17.27
CA THR A 2 8.85 1.84 17.08
C THR A 2 9.70 2.80 17.92
N GLU A 3 9.73 4.09 17.54
CA GLU A 3 10.43 5.12 18.33
C GLU A 3 9.83 5.28 19.74
N ALA A 4 8.51 5.10 19.87
CA ALA A 4 7.83 5.11 21.16
C ALA A 4 8.31 3.99 22.06
N GLN A 5 8.52 2.78 21.51
CA GLN A 5 9.05 1.65 22.25
C GLN A 5 10.47 1.93 22.77
N LYS A 6 11.35 2.47 21.92
CA LYS A 6 12.71 2.85 22.33
C LYS A 6 12.72 3.87 23.48
N LYS A 7 11.82 4.86 23.41
CA LYS A 7 11.68 5.89 24.46
C LYS A 7 11.17 5.30 25.78
N TYR A 8 10.25 4.34 25.70
CA TYR A 8 9.76 3.63 26.88
C TYR A 8 10.86 2.77 27.51
N ASP A 9 11.55 1.95 26.72
CA ASP A 9 12.63 1.09 27.20
C ASP A 9 13.74 1.90 27.89
N ALA A 10 14.15 3.02 27.29
CA ALA A 10 15.13 3.93 27.90
C ALA A 10 14.63 4.58 29.22
N ALA A 11 13.31 4.77 29.38
CA ALA A 11 12.78 5.27 30.65
C ALA A 11 12.74 4.20 31.73
N VAL A 12 12.45 2.95 31.36
CA VAL A 12 12.49 1.79 32.26
C VAL A 12 13.93 1.55 32.75
N ASP A 13 14.92 1.65 31.86
CA ASP A 13 16.33 1.50 32.24
C ASP A 13 16.77 2.56 33.26
N ARG A 14 16.36 3.83 33.04
CA ARG A 14 16.65 4.90 34.02
C ARG A 14 16.00 4.64 35.38
N LEU A 15 14.75 4.18 35.39
CA LEU A 15 14.04 3.84 36.60
C LEU A 15 14.78 2.72 37.37
N ASN A 16 15.20 1.68 36.67
CA ASN A 16 15.93 0.55 37.26
C ASN A 16 17.27 1.02 37.89
N ILE A 17 18.00 1.92 37.19
CA ILE A 17 19.24 2.50 37.72
C ILE A 17 18.94 3.27 39.02
N ALA A 18 17.94 4.18 39.00
CA ALA A 18 17.58 4.97 40.17
C ALA A 18 17.12 4.11 41.37
N GLN A 19 16.37 3.03 41.12
CA GLN A 19 15.96 2.08 42.13
C GLN A 19 17.15 1.33 42.76
N ASN A 20 18.10 0.88 41.93
CA ASN A 20 19.32 0.23 42.41
C ASN A 20 20.19 1.16 43.25
N ASP A 21 20.30 2.43 42.85
CA ASP A 21 21.10 3.41 43.61
C ASP A 21 20.41 3.77 44.94
N PHE A 22 19.09 3.83 44.98
CA PHE A 22 18.32 4.00 46.21
C PHE A 22 18.50 2.80 47.14
N ALA A 23 18.41 1.56 46.65
CA ALA A 23 18.63 0.34 47.43
C ALA A 23 20.03 0.30 48.08
N LYS A 24 21.09 0.69 47.30
CA LYS A 24 22.44 0.76 47.87
C LYS A 24 22.55 1.77 49.02
N LEU A 25 21.81 2.88 48.96
CA LEU A 25 21.78 3.86 50.05
C LEU A 25 21.02 3.35 51.25
N GLU A 26 19.98 2.53 51.08
CA GLU A 26 19.28 1.87 52.17
C GLU A 26 20.16 0.82 52.87
N ASP A 27 20.95 0.06 52.10
CA ASP A 27 21.87 -0.96 52.66
C ASP A 27 22.92 -0.37 53.60
N VAL A 28 23.40 0.86 53.32
CA VAL A 28 24.40 1.54 54.18
C VAL A 28 23.76 2.42 55.27
N LYS A 29 22.45 2.48 55.34
CA LYS A 29 21.69 3.31 56.29
C LYS A 29 22.08 3.00 57.75
N ASP A 30 22.12 1.72 58.10
CA ASP A 30 22.43 1.28 59.45
C ASP A 30 23.86 1.61 59.88
N ASP A 31 24.81 1.62 58.92
CA ASP A 31 26.18 2.03 59.17
C ASP A 31 26.26 3.56 59.49
N TYR A 32 25.46 4.39 58.85
CA TYR A 32 25.41 5.81 59.12
C TYR A 32 24.70 6.17 60.42
N ILE A 33 23.67 5.39 60.80
CA ILE A 33 22.88 5.64 62.01
C ILE A 33 23.58 5.07 63.25
N ASN A 34 24.15 3.85 63.16
CA ASN A 34 24.64 3.09 64.32
C ASN A 34 26.13 3.31 64.59
N ASN A 35 26.96 3.73 63.61
CA ASN A 35 28.42 3.81 63.77
C ASN A 35 28.94 5.17 64.22
N ARG A 36 28.15 6.03 64.90
CA ARG A 36 28.55 7.33 65.47
C ARG A 36 29.37 8.21 64.46
N LYS A 37 28.96 8.20 63.20
CA LYS A 37 29.52 9.12 62.23
C LYS A 37 29.22 10.57 62.65
N THR A 38 30.07 11.51 62.23
CA THR A 38 29.91 12.93 62.57
C THR A 38 28.55 13.44 62.09
N GLU A 39 28.01 14.48 62.79
CA GLU A 39 26.71 15.09 62.42
C GLU A 39 26.68 15.55 60.96
N ASP A 40 27.84 15.97 60.44
CA ASP A 40 27.96 16.39 59.02
C ASP A 40 27.87 15.22 58.04
N GLU A 41 28.44 14.06 58.36
CA GLU A 41 28.31 12.86 57.52
C GLU A 41 26.89 12.34 57.50
N SER A 42 26.19 12.38 58.64
CA SER A 42 24.76 12.00 58.72
C SER A 42 23.90 12.97 57.91
N LYS A 43 24.16 14.27 57.97
CA LYS A 43 23.46 15.28 57.15
C LYS A 43 23.66 15.03 55.63
N ARG A 44 24.87 14.75 55.20
CA ARG A 44 25.20 14.45 53.80
C ARG A 44 24.45 13.17 53.32
N TYR A 45 24.42 12.12 54.14
CA TYR A 45 23.67 10.91 53.86
C TYR A 45 22.17 11.23 53.61
N TYR A 46 21.51 11.98 54.51
CA TYR A 46 20.10 12.30 54.40
C TYR A 46 19.84 13.17 53.15
N VAL A 47 20.73 14.08 52.79
CA VAL A 47 20.60 14.85 51.55
C VAL A 47 20.67 13.91 50.34
N GLN A 48 21.64 13.00 50.30
CA GLN A 48 21.80 12.05 49.21
C GLN A 48 20.59 11.13 49.07
N VAL A 49 20.06 10.59 50.17
CA VAL A 49 18.85 9.74 50.20
C VAL A 49 17.65 10.51 49.62
N ASN A 50 17.47 11.78 50.02
CA ASN A 50 16.35 12.61 49.55
C ASN A 50 16.48 12.93 48.06
N ASP A 51 17.69 13.22 47.59
CA ASP A 51 17.92 13.53 46.18
C ASP A 51 17.71 12.30 45.28
N THR A 52 18.24 11.15 45.69
CA THR A 52 18.05 9.88 44.99
C THR A 52 16.57 9.45 44.98
N LYS A 53 15.85 9.65 46.10
CA LYS A 53 14.41 9.41 46.14
C LYS A 53 13.65 10.28 45.17
N ARG A 54 13.97 11.58 45.10
CA ARG A 54 13.34 12.51 44.12
C ARG A 54 13.65 12.12 42.67
N GLU A 55 14.84 11.61 42.42
CA GLU A 55 15.21 11.14 41.07
C GLU A 55 14.44 9.87 40.70
N MET A 56 14.31 8.94 41.63
CA MET A 56 13.48 7.73 41.49
C MET A 56 12.00 8.11 41.19
N ASP A 57 11.41 8.99 41.97
CA ASP A 57 10.02 9.46 41.78
C ASP A 57 9.83 10.10 40.37
N ARG A 58 10.78 10.97 39.96
CA ARG A 58 10.75 11.57 38.62
C ARG A 58 10.88 10.54 37.51
N SER A 59 11.74 9.56 37.68
CA SER A 59 11.95 8.48 36.71
C SER A 59 10.72 7.58 36.62
N LEU A 60 10.04 7.33 37.72
CA LEU A 60 8.78 6.59 37.76
C LEU A 60 7.69 7.33 36.99
N ASP A 61 7.50 8.64 37.27
CA ASP A 61 6.53 9.48 36.56
C ASP A 61 6.80 9.55 35.05
N ASP A 62 8.08 9.66 34.66
CA ASP A 62 8.47 9.67 33.24
C ASP A 62 8.18 8.33 32.56
N SER A 63 8.48 7.22 33.24
CA SER A 63 8.17 5.86 32.77
C SER A 63 6.66 5.69 32.57
N ASP A 64 5.85 6.09 33.53
CA ASP A 64 4.38 5.98 33.45
C ASP A 64 3.78 6.83 32.32
N ARG A 65 4.28 8.05 32.15
CA ARG A 65 3.86 8.91 31.02
C ARG A 65 4.22 8.29 29.67
N LYS A 66 5.41 7.72 29.53
CA LYS A 66 5.85 7.09 28.29
C LYS A 66 5.09 5.78 28.02
N LYS A 67 4.78 5.01 29.08
CA LYS A 67 3.92 3.84 28.98
C LYS A 67 2.52 4.18 28.43
N LYS A 68 1.90 5.24 28.94
CA LYS A 68 0.61 5.70 28.42
C LYS A 68 0.68 6.09 26.94
N ARG A 69 1.68 6.88 26.56
CA ARG A 69 1.91 7.25 25.15
C ARG A 69 2.13 6.05 24.25
N LEU A 70 2.89 5.05 24.70
CA LEU A 70 3.09 3.82 23.97
C LEU A 70 1.76 3.10 23.71
N GLN A 71 0.93 2.94 24.75
CA GLN A 71 -0.40 2.32 24.62
C GLN A 71 -1.33 3.07 23.69
N GLU A 72 -1.29 4.41 23.71
CA GLU A 72 -2.05 5.24 22.77
C GLU A 72 -1.57 5.01 21.32
N THR A 73 -0.26 5.04 21.10
CA THR A 73 0.33 4.78 19.78
C THR A 73 0.00 3.37 19.26
N GLU A 74 0.02 2.36 20.13
CA GLU A 74 -0.37 0.99 19.77
C GLU A 74 -1.84 0.90 19.35
N LYS A 75 -2.74 1.59 20.06
CA LYS A 75 -4.16 1.66 19.70
C LYS A 75 -4.38 2.36 18.35
N GLU A 76 -3.70 3.48 18.12
CA GLU A 76 -3.76 4.20 16.85
C GLU A 76 -3.24 3.35 15.69
N LEU A 77 -2.12 2.64 15.89
CA LEU A 77 -1.55 1.74 14.90
C LEU A 77 -2.52 0.60 14.57
N LYS A 78 -3.14 0.00 15.58
CA LYS A 78 -4.13 -1.07 15.39
C LYS A 78 -5.31 -0.58 14.55
N LEU A 79 -5.86 0.58 14.89
CA LEU A 79 -6.96 1.19 14.14
C LEU A 79 -6.56 1.53 12.70
N ALA A 80 -5.34 2.00 12.48
CA ALA A 80 -4.83 2.28 11.15
C ALA A 80 -4.66 1.00 10.31
N CYS A 81 -4.19 -0.09 10.92
CA CYS A 81 -4.10 -1.41 10.27
C CYS A 81 -5.49 -1.95 9.89
N GLU A 82 -6.47 -1.87 10.79
CA GLU A 82 -7.85 -2.28 10.51
C GLU A 82 -8.44 -1.51 9.31
N LYS A 83 -8.29 -0.18 9.29
CA LYS A 83 -8.73 0.65 8.16
C LYS A 83 -7.99 0.36 6.86
N ALA A 84 -6.70 0.03 6.92
CA ALA A 84 -5.93 -0.35 5.75
C ALA A 84 -6.42 -1.67 5.16
N GLU A 85 -6.72 -2.65 6.00
CA GLU A 85 -7.27 -3.94 5.58
C GLU A 85 -8.67 -3.80 4.97
N GLU A 86 -9.55 -3.02 5.59
CA GLU A 86 -10.88 -2.71 5.02
C GLU A 86 -10.77 -2.07 3.63
N ARG A 87 -9.85 -1.12 3.44
CA ARG A 87 -9.61 -0.49 2.13
C ARG A 87 -9.08 -1.48 1.11
N LYS A 88 -8.20 -2.38 1.52
CA LYS A 88 -7.67 -3.44 0.65
C LYS A 88 -8.79 -4.35 0.16
N ILE A 89 -9.63 -4.86 1.06
CA ILE A 89 -10.78 -5.70 0.73
C ILE A 89 -11.73 -4.96 -0.23
N TYR A 90 -11.99 -3.68 0.05
CA TYR A 90 -12.82 -2.86 -0.85
C TYR A 90 -12.21 -2.74 -2.25
N LEU A 91 -10.91 -2.43 -2.36
CA LEU A 91 -10.22 -2.33 -3.65
C LEU A 91 -10.22 -3.65 -4.41
N GLU A 92 -9.98 -4.76 -3.74
CA GLU A 92 -10.06 -6.10 -4.33
C GLU A 92 -11.47 -6.41 -4.88
N SER A 93 -12.52 -6.02 -4.15
CA SER A 93 -13.90 -6.19 -4.60
C SER A 93 -14.22 -5.34 -5.83
N VAL A 94 -13.77 -4.09 -5.87
CA VAL A 94 -13.94 -3.18 -7.00
C VAL A 94 -13.19 -3.71 -8.23
N GLN A 95 -11.95 -4.15 -8.05
CA GLN A 95 -11.15 -4.73 -9.12
C GLN A 95 -11.83 -5.97 -9.71
N LYS A 96 -12.30 -6.88 -8.86
CA LYS A 96 -13.02 -8.08 -9.30
C LYS A 96 -14.27 -7.74 -10.12
N THR A 97 -15.04 -6.75 -9.67
CA THR A 97 -16.23 -6.30 -10.39
C THR A 97 -15.86 -5.71 -11.76
N ALA A 98 -14.81 -4.89 -11.83
CA ALA A 98 -14.32 -4.33 -13.08
C ALA A 98 -13.82 -5.40 -14.06
N ASP A 99 -13.11 -6.41 -13.56
CA ASP A 99 -12.64 -7.54 -14.36
C ASP A 99 -13.80 -8.37 -14.91
N GLU A 100 -14.83 -8.62 -14.11
CA GLU A 100 -16.06 -9.34 -14.54
C GLU A 100 -16.82 -8.54 -15.62
N GLU A 101 -16.94 -7.23 -15.46
CA GLU A 101 -17.57 -6.36 -16.46
C GLU A 101 -16.76 -6.33 -17.77
N THR A 102 -15.45 -6.23 -17.69
CA THR A 102 -14.54 -6.28 -18.84
C THR A 102 -14.70 -7.59 -19.59
N LYS A 103 -14.70 -8.73 -18.89
CA LYS A 103 -14.92 -10.05 -19.50
C LYS A 103 -16.28 -10.16 -20.16
N LYS A 104 -17.33 -9.61 -19.56
CA LYS A 104 -18.67 -9.58 -20.14
C LYS A 104 -18.68 -8.78 -21.44
N ARG A 105 -18.14 -7.58 -21.44
CA ARG A 105 -18.04 -6.71 -22.61
C ARG A 105 -17.20 -7.36 -23.72
N ALA A 106 -16.10 -8.01 -23.38
CA ALA A 106 -15.27 -8.74 -24.34
C ALA A 106 -16.04 -9.88 -25.03
N LYS A 107 -16.85 -10.63 -24.27
CA LYS A 107 -17.72 -11.69 -24.84
C LYS A 107 -18.78 -11.11 -25.79
N GLU A 108 -19.41 -10.01 -25.42
CA GLU A 108 -20.38 -9.31 -26.26
C GLU A 108 -19.72 -8.81 -27.56
N LEU A 109 -18.53 -8.24 -27.46
CA LEU A 109 -17.74 -7.79 -28.60
C LEU A 109 -17.33 -8.95 -29.52
N LYS A 110 -16.89 -10.06 -28.94
CA LYS A 110 -16.55 -11.30 -29.67
C LYS A 110 -17.72 -11.79 -30.49
N ILE A 111 -18.89 -11.95 -29.89
CA ILE A 111 -20.10 -12.38 -30.59
C ILE A 111 -20.42 -11.43 -31.75
N LYS A 112 -20.38 -10.13 -31.49
CA LYS A 112 -20.68 -9.10 -32.49
C LYS A 112 -19.68 -9.15 -33.65
N TRP A 113 -18.39 -9.10 -33.38
CA TRP A 113 -17.37 -9.03 -34.42
C TRP A 113 -17.26 -10.32 -35.23
N THR A 114 -17.39 -11.48 -34.58
CA THR A 114 -17.39 -12.75 -35.30
C THR A 114 -18.58 -12.88 -36.26
N ALA A 115 -19.75 -12.32 -35.90
CA ALA A 115 -20.91 -12.32 -36.75
C ALA A 115 -20.81 -11.32 -37.93
N PHE A 116 -20.30 -10.12 -37.64
CA PHE A 116 -20.21 -9.06 -38.67
C PHE A 116 -19.01 -9.22 -39.59
N PHE A 117 -17.89 -9.68 -39.07
CA PHE A 117 -16.62 -9.79 -39.80
C PHE A 117 -16.27 -11.26 -40.09
N PHE A 118 -17.20 -12.01 -40.64
CA PHE A 118 -17.07 -13.46 -40.88
C PHE A 118 -15.92 -13.88 -41.79
N LYS A 119 -15.32 -12.91 -42.54
CA LYS A 119 -14.10 -13.16 -43.34
C LYS A 119 -12.82 -13.13 -42.51
N TYR A 120 -12.90 -12.68 -41.26
CA TYR A 120 -11.78 -12.61 -40.34
C TYR A 120 -11.94 -13.63 -39.21
N SER A 121 -10.81 -14.12 -38.75
CA SER A 121 -10.72 -14.76 -37.44
C SER A 121 -10.00 -13.84 -36.46
N PHE A 122 -10.15 -14.06 -35.17
CA PHE A 122 -9.62 -13.22 -34.12
C PHE A 122 -9.01 -14.09 -33.03
N ASP A 123 -7.86 -13.68 -32.49
CA ASP A 123 -7.37 -14.22 -31.23
C ASP A 123 -8.29 -13.84 -30.08
N ASP A 124 -8.48 -14.72 -29.12
CA ASP A 124 -9.37 -14.46 -27.98
C ASP A 124 -8.93 -13.27 -27.14
N GLU A 125 -7.63 -13.05 -27.01
CA GLU A 125 -7.02 -11.93 -26.28
C GLU A 125 -7.31 -10.57 -26.91
N VAL A 126 -7.62 -10.51 -28.20
CA VAL A 126 -7.96 -9.28 -28.92
C VAL A 126 -9.18 -8.58 -28.31
N PHE A 127 -10.19 -9.34 -27.92
CA PHE A 127 -11.42 -8.78 -27.38
C PHE A 127 -11.25 -8.20 -25.99
N GLU A 128 -10.50 -8.89 -25.12
CA GLU A 128 -10.21 -8.40 -23.76
C GLU A 128 -9.32 -7.16 -23.82
N SER A 129 -8.29 -7.17 -24.66
CA SER A 129 -7.39 -6.04 -24.89
C SER A 129 -8.17 -4.84 -25.46
N ALA A 130 -8.99 -5.05 -26.49
CA ALA A 130 -9.77 -3.98 -27.09
C ALA A 130 -10.72 -3.29 -26.11
N VAL A 131 -11.43 -4.07 -25.29
CA VAL A 131 -12.37 -3.52 -24.27
C VAL A 131 -11.66 -2.83 -23.14
N SER A 132 -10.45 -3.26 -22.80
CA SER A 132 -9.65 -2.68 -21.71
C SER A 132 -8.97 -1.37 -22.12
N ILE A 133 -8.57 -1.25 -23.38
CA ILE A 133 -7.79 -0.11 -23.90
C ILE A 133 -8.69 0.99 -24.45
N PHE A 134 -9.78 0.61 -25.15
CA PHE A 134 -10.58 1.54 -25.91
C PHE A 134 -11.94 1.83 -25.30
N SER A 135 -12.35 3.09 -25.38
CA SER A 135 -13.72 3.52 -25.07
C SER A 135 -14.73 2.94 -26.08
N ARG A 136 -16.03 3.01 -25.76
CA ARG A 136 -17.07 2.55 -26.68
C ARG A 136 -17.09 3.32 -28.00
N GLU A 137 -16.73 4.59 -27.96
CA GLU A 137 -16.67 5.44 -29.16
C GLU A 137 -15.48 5.05 -30.03
N GLU A 138 -14.31 4.84 -29.45
CA GLU A 138 -13.12 4.39 -30.18
C GLU A 138 -13.33 2.99 -30.79
N LEU A 139 -13.96 2.07 -30.05
CA LEU A 139 -14.31 0.77 -30.59
C LEU A 139 -15.24 0.86 -31.81
N ARG A 140 -16.14 1.85 -31.85
CA ARG A 140 -16.99 2.09 -33.03
C ARG A 140 -16.17 2.49 -34.24
N TYR A 141 -15.18 3.35 -34.10
CA TYR A 141 -14.28 3.71 -35.21
C TYR A 141 -13.41 2.53 -35.65
N ILE A 142 -12.97 1.70 -34.74
CA ILE A 142 -12.26 0.47 -35.08
C ILE A 142 -13.18 -0.47 -35.87
N GLU A 143 -14.44 -0.61 -35.49
CA GLU A 143 -15.47 -1.37 -36.24
C GLU A 143 -15.72 -0.82 -37.65
N GLU A 144 -15.80 0.49 -37.78
CA GLU A 144 -15.95 1.14 -39.13
C GLU A 144 -14.75 0.82 -40.00
N THR A 145 -13.52 0.94 -39.47
CA THR A 145 -12.30 0.58 -40.18
C THR A 145 -12.24 -0.91 -40.56
N LEU A 146 -12.62 -1.82 -39.66
CA LEU A 146 -12.69 -3.23 -39.95
C LEU A 146 -13.75 -3.56 -41.00
N LYS A 147 -14.88 -2.83 -41.02
CA LYS A 147 -15.95 -2.97 -41.99
C LYS A 147 -15.47 -2.54 -43.38
N GLU A 148 -14.82 -1.40 -43.48
CA GLU A 148 -14.23 -0.92 -44.76
C GLU A 148 -13.23 -1.93 -45.29
N ALA A 149 -12.34 -2.47 -44.44
CA ALA A 149 -11.38 -3.50 -44.82
C ALA A 149 -12.06 -4.82 -45.19
N HIS A 150 -13.17 -5.19 -44.55
CA HIS A 150 -13.93 -6.40 -44.82
C HIS A 150 -14.67 -6.31 -46.20
N ASP A 151 -15.21 -5.13 -46.52
CA ASP A 151 -15.97 -4.90 -47.75
C ASP A 151 -15.04 -4.71 -48.94
N SER A 152 -13.86 -4.16 -48.75
CA SER A 152 -12.83 -3.95 -49.77
C SER A 152 -11.90 -5.15 -49.87
N ALA A 153 -12.12 -6.06 -50.79
CA ALA A 153 -11.23 -7.21 -51.03
C ALA A 153 -9.77 -6.80 -51.35
N SER A 154 -9.56 -5.53 -51.77
CA SER A 154 -8.26 -4.96 -52.09
C SER A 154 -7.53 -4.31 -50.92
N MET A 155 -8.21 -3.92 -49.84
CA MET A 155 -7.57 -3.23 -48.69
C MET A 155 -6.70 -4.12 -47.82
N LEU A 156 -6.98 -5.42 -47.78
CA LEU A 156 -6.14 -6.40 -47.07
C LEU A 156 -4.84 -6.73 -47.82
N ALA A 157 -4.76 -6.36 -49.11
CA ALA A 157 -3.59 -6.56 -49.97
C ALA A 157 -2.67 -5.31 -50.03
N VAL A 158 -3.06 -4.18 -49.44
CA VAL A 158 -2.38 -2.89 -49.61
C VAL A 158 -1.69 -2.39 -48.36
N GLY A 159 -1.48 -3.22 -47.38
CA GLY A 159 -0.66 -2.82 -46.24
C GLY A 159 0.71 -3.48 -46.30
N ASP A 160 1.77 -2.73 -46.60
CA ASP A 160 3.10 -3.14 -46.19
C ASP A 160 3.01 -3.47 -44.69
N ASN A 161 3.34 -4.73 -44.30
CA ASN A 161 3.44 -5.21 -42.96
C ASN A 161 2.17 -5.64 -42.18
N ASN A 162 1.13 -6.14 -42.81
CA ASN A 162 -0.02 -6.75 -42.10
C ASN A 162 -0.63 -5.83 -41.03
N VAL A 163 -0.75 -4.53 -41.31
CA VAL A 163 -1.24 -3.53 -40.35
C VAL A 163 -2.34 -2.66 -40.93
N ILE A 164 -3.48 -2.59 -40.27
CA ILE A 164 -4.55 -1.64 -40.50
C ILE A 164 -4.52 -0.54 -39.44
N ARG A 165 -4.66 0.72 -39.85
CA ARG A 165 -4.71 1.85 -38.92
C ARG A 165 -6.10 2.42 -38.82
N ALA A 166 -6.67 2.47 -37.64
CA ALA A 166 -7.95 3.12 -37.39
C ALA A 166 -7.74 4.60 -37.02
N TYR A 167 -8.63 5.47 -37.52
CA TYR A 167 -8.57 6.89 -37.29
C TYR A 167 -9.79 7.37 -36.51
N THR A 168 -9.58 8.31 -35.59
CA THR A 168 -10.64 9.04 -34.91
C THR A 168 -10.35 10.54 -34.98
N GLY A 169 -11.25 11.31 -35.56
CA GLY A 169 -11.11 12.77 -35.61
C GLY A 169 -9.82 13.27 -36.28
N GLY A 170 -9.28 12.55 -37.24
CA GLY A 170 -8.03 12.90 -37.94
C GLY A 170 -6.74 12.47 -37.24
N LYS A 171 -6.83 11.71 -36.15
CA LYS A 171 -5.69 11.11 -35.45
C LYS A 171 -5.76 9.58 -35.51
N TYR A 172 -4.59 8.93 -35.55
CA TYR A 172 -4.52 7.49 -35.41
C TYR A 172 -4.95 7.10 -33.98
N THR A 173 -5.90 6.19 -33.87
CA THR A 173 -6.43 5.73 -32.60
C THR A 173 -5.95 4.34 -32.28
N ALA A 174 -5.88 3.47 -33.29
CA ALA A 174 -5.49 2.09 -33.09
C ALA A 174 -4.67 1.54 -34.26
N VAL A 175 -3.84 0.57 -33.96
CA VAL A 175 -3.11 -0.28 -34.90
C VAL A 175 -3.65 -1.69 -34.78
N ILE A 176 -4.18 -2.22 -35.87
CA ILE A 176 -4.72 -3.58 -35.97
C ILE A 176 -3.69 -4.40 -36.72
N THR A 177 -3.10 -5.38 -36.07
CA THR A 177 -2.16 -6.32 -36.69
C THR A 177 -2.90 -7.60 -37.10
N TYR A 178 -2.66 -8.06 -38.31
CA TYR A 178 -3.31 -9.25 -38.86
C TYR A 178 -2.33 -10.08 -39.70
N GLU A 179 -2.60 -11.38 -39.83
CA GLU A 179 -1.91 -12.30 -40.72
C GLU A 179 -2.94 -13.23 -41.37
N ASP A 180 -2.93 -13.35 -42.69
CA ASP A 180 -3.86 -14.23 -43.46
C ASP A 180 -5.35 -14.07 -43.06
N ARG A 181 -5.83 -12.85 -42.86
CA ARG A 181 -7.16 -12.52 -42.34
C ARG A 181 -7.42 -12.92 -40.90
N HIS A 182 -6.38 -13.25 -40.15
CA HIS A 182 -6.44 -13.48 -38.73
C HIS A 182 -5.97 -12.24 -37.98
N ILE A 183 -6.81 -11.66 -37.14
CA ILE A 183 -6.47 -10.47 -36.37
C ILE A 183 -5.80 -10.91 -35.07
N ILE A 184 -4.52 -10.56 -34.93
CA ILE A 184 -3.64 -10.98 -33.85
C ILE A 184 -3.71 -9.99 -32.70
N SER A 185 -3.72 -8.68 -32.98
CA SER A 185 -3.74 -7.67 -31.91
C SER A 185 -4.38 -6.36 -32.35
N ILE A 186 -4.90 -5.61 -31.36
CA ILE A 186 -5.34 -4.22 -31.51
C ILE A 186 -4.68 -3.42 -30.39
N GLN A 187 -3.90 -2.41 -30.77
CA GLN A 187 -3.10 -1.61 -29.85
C GLN A 187 -3.43 -0.12 -30.02
N SER A 188 -3.41 0.63 -28.93
CA SER A 188 -3.50 2.09 -28.94
C SER A 188 -2.21 2.69 -29.50
N MET A 189 -2.34 3.80 -30.23
CA MET A 189 -1.19 4.59 -30.71
C MET A 189 -0.85 5.73 -29.76
#